data_065fda5c61530fd8275c634d6a9203c2
#
_entry.id   065fda5c61530fd8275c634d6a9203c2
#
_cell.length_a   1.000
_cell.length_b   1.000
_cell.length_c   1.000
_cell.angle_alpha   90.00
_cell.angle_beta   90.00
_cell.angle_gamma   90.00
#
_symmetry.space_group_name_H-M   'P 1'
#
loop_
_entity.id
_entity.type
_entity.pdbx_description
1 polymer ?
#
loop_
_entity_poly.entity_id
_entity_poly.type
_entity_poly.pdbx_seq_one_letter_code
_entity_poly.pdbx_strand_id
1 'polypeptide(L)'
;ALYKALLQDDSLREDARGYVQKYMLEKVAAEKHASTVKMEAVPGFYRIYSSVFLKIMRTSDLWESEQRSGKDCFDVTIKRCLWHTACAENGCPELCRLFCDADNVTYGGLRKIGFSRTKTLGYGADCCDFHFFRK
;
A
#
# COMPACT_ATOMS: atom_id res chain seq x y z
N ALA A 1 4.60 16.60 4.07
CA ALA A 1 5.33 17.81 3.66
C ALA A 1 4.78 18.40 2.36
N LEU A 2 4.88 17.70 1.20
CA LEU A 2 4.44 18.20 -0.11
C LEU A 2 2.97 18.68 -0.11
N TYR A 3 2.04 17.89 0.37
CA TYR A 3 0.62 18.27 0.41
C TYR A 3 0.37 19.56 1.17
N LYS A 4 0.98 19.72 2.35
CA LYS A 4 0.85 20.94 3.14
C LYS A 4 1.45 22.17 2.44
N ALA A 5 2.56 21.99 1.73
CA ALA A 5 3.15 23.07 0.93
C ALA A 5 2.23 23.48 -0.21
N LEU A 6 1.60 22.53 -0.90
CA LEU A 6 0.63 22.83 -1.96
C LEU A 6 -0.63 23.53 -1.43
N LEU A 7 -1.08 23.22 -0.21
CA LEU A 7 -2.22 23.91 0.41
C LEU A 7 -1.91 25.37 0.79
N GLN A 8 -0.64 25.74 0.94
CA GLN A 8 -0.22 27.10 1.25
C GLN A 8 -0.05 27.97 0.00
N ASP A 9 -0.01 27.39 -1.16
CA ASP A 9 0.07 28.07 -2.44
C ASP A 9 -1.34 28.33 -2.98
N ASP A 10 -1.73 29.58 -3.10
CA ASP A 10 -3.08 29.99 -3.51
C ASP A 10 -3.44 29.50 -4.91
N SER A 11 -2.45 29.32 -5.79
CA SER A 11 -2.65 28.84 -7.17
C SER A 11 -2.81 27.32 -7.25
N LEU A 12 -2.33 26.57 -6.26
CA LEU A 12 -2.28 25.09 -6.27
C LEU A 12 -3.20 24.46 -5.24
N ARG A 13 -3.75 25.24 -4.31
CA ARG A 13 -4.54 24.75 -3.17
C ARG A 13 -5.72 23.87 -3.58
N GLU A 14 -6.49 24.31 -4.58
CA GLU A 14 -7.69 23.60 -5.02
C GLU A 14 -7.35 22.22 -5.62
N ASP A 15 -6.20 22.12 -6.30
CA ASP A 15 -5.73 20.89 -6.95
C ASP A 15 -4.71 20.10 -6.13
N ALA A 16 -4.36 20.55 -4.92
CA ALA A 16 -3.30 19.96 -4.10
C ALA A 16 -3.44 18.44 -3.93
N ARG A 17 -4.67 17.96 -3.68
CA ARG A 17 -4.96 16.53 -3.57
C ARG A 17 -4.75 15.80 -4.89
N GLY A 18 -5.21 16.37 -5.99
CA GLY A 18 -5.05 15.80 -7.33
C GLY A 18 -3.59 15.65 -7.73
N TYR A 19 -2.75 16.62 -7.43
CA TYR A 19 -1.29 16.54 -7.66
C TYR A 19 -0.65 15.40 -6.88
N VAL A 20 -0.95 15.29 -5.58
CA VAL A 20 -0.41 14.20 -4.76
C VAL A 20 -0.93 12.85 -5.22
N GLN A 21 -2.20 12.74 -5.56
CA GLN A 21 -2.80 11.52 -6.09
C GLN A 21 -2.10 11.07 -7.38
N LYS A 22 -1.96 11.97 -8.34
CA LYS A 22 -1.28 11.69 -9.60
C LYS A 22 0.15 11.21 -9.37
N TYR A 23 0.91 11.90 -8.54
CA TYR A 23 2.26 11.50 -8.18
C TYR A 23 2.31 10.12 -7.54
N MET A 24 1.45 9.84 -6.57
CA MET A 24 1.43 8.57 -5.85
C MET A 24 1.02 7.39 -6.73
N LEU A 25 0.00 7.56 -7.57
CA LEU A 25 -0.53 6.46 -8.38
C LEU A 25 0.26 6.25 -9.67
N GLU A 26 0.52 7.33 -10.43
CA GLU A 26 1.14 7.23 -11.75
C GLU A 26 2.67 7.12 -11.71
N LYS A 27 3.30 7.58 -10.61
CA LYS A 27 4.75 7.47 -10.46
C LYS A 27 5.12 6.44 -9.40
N VAL A 28 4.86 6.70 -8.14
CA VAL A 28 5.36 5.86 -7.04
C VAL A 28 4.81 4.43 -7.11
N ALA A 29 3.49 4.26 -7.18
CA ALA A 29 2.87 2.93 -7.22
C ALA A 29 3.15 2.20 -8.55
N ALA A 30 3.12 2.92 -9.68
CA ALA A 30 3.40 2.35 -10.99
C ALA A 30 4.86 1.89 -11.13
N GLU A 31 5.84 2.65 -10.63
CA GLU A 31 7.26 2.24 -10.63
C GLU A 31 7.48 1.01 -9.74
N LYS A 32 6.83 0.98 -8.58
CA LYS A 32 6.89 -0.17 -7.67
C LYS A 32 6.27 -1.41 -8.30
N HIS A 33 5.11 -1.26 -8.96
CA HIS A 33 4.49 -2.33 -9.73
C HIS A 33 5.41 -2.86 -10.84
N ALA A 34 5.96 -1.97 -11.67
CA ALA A 34 6.85 -2.33 -12.77
C ALA A 34 8.12 -3.04 -12.27
N SER A 35 8.66 -2.63 -11.14
CA SER A 35 9.79 -3.30 -10.50
C SER A 35 9.42 -4.71 -10.06
N THR A 36 8.24 -4.89 -9.45
CA THR A 36 7.74 -6.21 -9.01
C THR A 36 7.49 -7.13 -10.19
N VAL A 37 6.91 -6.62 -11.30
CA VAL A 37 6.71 -7.39 -12.54
C VAL A 37 8.03 -7.93 -13.09
N LYS A 38 9.11 -7.14 -13.05
CA LYS A 38 10.44 -7.63 -13.46
C LYS A 38 10.95 -8.76 -12.55
N MET A 39 10.71 -8.66 -11.24
CA MET A 39 11.11 -9.70 -10.29
C MET A 39 10.32 -11.00 -10.46
N GLU A 40 9.12 -10.96 -11.06
CA GLU A 40 8.34 -12.17 -11.34
C GLU A 40 9.06 -13.17 -12.29
N ALA A 41 10.09 -12.73 -13.03
CA ALA A 41 10.92 -13.60 -13.84
C ALA A 41 11.75 -14.59 -12.99
N VAL A 42 12.00 -14.28 -11.73
CA VAL A 42 12.81 -15.12 -10.83
C VAL A 42 12.05 -16.44 -10.52
N PRO A 43 12.70 -17.60 -10.67
CA PRO A 43 12.13 -18.88 -10.25
C PRO A 43 11.78 -18.86 -8.76
N GLY A 44 10.58 -19.36 -8.40
CA GLY A 44 10.13 -19.39 -7.00
C GLY A 44 9.72 -18.01 -6.47
N PHE A 45 9.47 -17.04 -7.32
CA PHE A 45 9.14 -15.65 -6.96
C PHE A 45 8.07 -15.55 -5.85
N TYR A 46 6.95 -16.30 -5.97
CA TYR A 46 5.90 -16.26 -4.93
C TYR A 46 6.45 -16.57 -3.53
N ARG A 47 7.28 -17.61 -3.41
CA ARG A 47 7.87 -18.02 -2.13
C ARG A 47 8.82 -16.97 -1.57
N ILE A 48 9.63 -16.38 -2.43
CA ILE A 48 10.57 -15.31 -2.03
C ILE A 48 9.77 -14.08 -1.60
N TYR A 49 8.82 -13.66 -2.42
CA TYR A 49 7.99 -12.49 -2.17
C TYR A 49 7.20 -12.60 -0.87
N SER A 50 6.49 -13.72 -0.66
CA SER A 50 5.71 -13.94 0.57
C SER A 50 6.61 -13.93 1.82
N SER A 51 7.77 -14.60 1.76
CA SER A 51 8.72 -14.62 2.88
C SER A 51 9.26 -13.23 3.23
N VAL A 52 9.65 -12.45 2.23
CA VAL A 52 10.17 -11.09 2.43
C VAL A 52 9.07 -10.16 2.93
N PHE A 53 7.89 -10.19 2.32
CA PHE A 53 6.75 -9.37 2.71
C PHE A 53 6.35 -9.61 4.17
N LEU A 54 6.14 -10.87 4.54
CA LEU A 54 5.77 -11.25 5.90
C LEU A 54 6.86 -10.92 6.92
N LYS A 55 8.13 -11.05 6.53
CA LYS A 55 9.25 -10.63 7.38
C LYS A 55 9.23 -9.13 7.65
N ILE A 56 9.08 -8.30 6.60
CA ILE A 56 9.00 -6.84 6.74
C ILE A 56 7.85 -6.45 7.67
N MET A 57 6.67 -7.03 7.46
CA MET A 57 5.49 -6.73 8.27
C MET A 57 5.64 -7.14 9.75
N ARG A 58 6.44 -8.17 10.04
CA ARG A 58 6.71 -8.62 11.43
C ARG A 58 7.79 -7.85 12.14
N THR A 59 8.81 -7.37 11.42
CA THR A 59 10.01 -6.75 12.01
C THR A 59 9.96 -5.25 12.02
N SER A 60 8.99 -4.65 11.34
CA SER A 60 8.83 -3.19 11.26
C SER A 60 7.87 -2.70 12.34
N ASP A 61 8.29 -1.68 13.10
CA ASP A 61 7.45 -0.97 14.06
C ASP A 61 6.42 -0.03 13.41
N LEU A 62 6.48 0.09 12.06
CA LEU A 62 5.61 0.98 11.29
C LEU A 62 4.20 0.42 11.11
N TRP A 63 4.05 -0.90 11.25
CA TRP A 63 2.77 -1.60 11.13
C TRP A 63 2.56 -2.55 12.31
N GLU A 64 1.34 -2.64 12.77
CA GLU A 64 0.89 -3.70 13.66
C GLU A 64 -0.03 -4.62 12.89
N SER A 65 0.35 -5.88 12.74
CA SER A 65 -0.36 -6.83 11.89
C SER A 65 -0.42 -8.24 12.47
N GLU A 66 -1.52 -8.91 12.19
CA GLU A 66 -1.67 -10.37 12.34
C GLU A 66 -1.46 -11.03 10.99
N GLN A 67 -0.79 -12.18 10.97
CA GLN A 67 -0.41 -12.86 9.75
C GLN A 67 -0.81 -14.31 9.77
N ARG A 68 -1.30 -14.78 8.62
CA ARG A 68 -1.49 -16.19 8.32
C ARG A 68 -0.76 -16.52 7.04
N SER A 69 -0.06 -17.65 7.00
CA SER A 69 0.58 -18.12 5.77
C SER A 69 0.21 -19.57 5.48
N GLY A 70 -0.16 -19.82 4.24
CA GLY A 70 -0.41 -21.14 3.69
C GLY A 70 0.54 -21.47 2.55
N LYS A 71 0.34 -22.61 1.90
CA LYS A 71 1.17 -23.05 0.78
C LYS A 71 1.07 -22.10 -0.43
N ASP A 72 -0.14 -21.67 -0.75
CA ASP A 72 -0.45 -20.91 -1.96
C ASP A 72 -1.15 -19.57 -1.68
N CYS A 73 -1.28 -19.18 -0.41
CA CYS A 73 -1.82 -17.87 -0.02
C CYS A 73 -1.21 -17.39 1.30
N PHE A 74 -1.30 -16.11 1.56
CA PHE A 74 -1.05 -15.52 2.87
C PHE A 74 -1.92 -14.30 3.10
N ASP A 75 -2.28 -14.08 4.36
CA ASP A 75 -3.10 -12.98 4.81
C ASP A 75 -2.31 -12.08 5.76
N VAL A 76 -2.55 -10.78 5.64
CA VAL A 76 -2.01 -9.78 6.56
C VAL A 76 -3.14 -8.85 6.98
N THR A 77 -3.54 -8.96 8.23
CA THR A 77 -4.53 -8.06 8.83
C THR A 77 -3.79 -6.95 9.55
N ILE A 78 -3.81 -5.74 8.98
CA ILE A 78 -3.09 -4.57 9.50
C ILE A 78 -4.04 -3.80 10.41
N LYS A 79 -3.71 -3.73 11.70
CA LYS A 79 -4.50 -3.01 12.73
C LYS A 79 -4.00 -1.59 12.96
N ARG A 80 -2.71 -1.35 12.77
CA ARG A 80 -2.10 -0.03 12.78
C ARG A 80 -1.20 0.13 11.57
N CYS A 81 -1.37 1.22 10.85
CA CYS A 81 -0.65 1.52 9.60
C CYS A 81 0.08 2.84 9.73
N LEU A 82 1.36 2.87 9.35
CA LEU A 82 2.17 4.09 9.32
C LEU A 82 1.46 5.24 8.61
N TRP A 83 0.91 4.98 7.43
CA TRP A 83 0.28 6.03 6.62
C TRP A 83 -0.98 6.60 7.28
N HIS A 84 -1.81 5.73 7.87
CA HIS A 84 -3.00 6.14 8.59
C HIS A 84 -2.64 7.00 9.80
N THR A 85 -1.69 6.55 10.62
CA THR A 85 -1.20 7.28 11.79
C THR A 85 -0.57 8.62 11.38
N ALA A 86 0.34 8.61 10.42
CA ALA A 86 1.02 9.81 9.96
C ALA A 86 0.07 10.85 9.36
N CYS A 87 -0.93 10.42 8.59
CA CYS A 87 -1.94 11.33 8.04
C CYS A 87 -2.79 11.97 9.13
N ALA A 88 -3.21 11.20 10.14
CA ALA A 88 -3.99 11.70 11.27
C ALA A 88 -3.18 12.69 12.12
N GLU A 89 -1.96 12.35 12.51
CA GLU A 89 -1.07 13.19 13.30
C GLU A 89 -0.69 14.50 12.60
N ASN A 90 -0.65 14.49 11.27
CA ASN A 90 -0.36 15.67 10.47
C ASN A 90 -1.62 16.46 10.06
N GLY A 91 -2.81 16.10 10.56
CA GLY A 91 -4.06 16.82 10.27
C GLY A 91 -4.52 16.74 8.81
N CYS A 92 -4.17 15.67 8.11
CA CYS A 92 -4.60 15.40 6.73
C CYS A 92 -5.07 13.95 6.53
N PRO A 93 -6.05 13.46 7.34
CA PRO A 93 -6.49 12.07 7.30
C PRO A 93 -7.06 11.66 5.94
N GLU A 94 -7.57 12.59 5.15
CA GLU A 94 -8.08 12.38 3.80
C GLU A 94 -7.02 11.85 2.83
N LEU A 95 -5.74 12.11 3.07
CA LEU A 95 -4.65 11.57 2.25
C LEU A 95 -4.44 10.08 2.43
N CYS A 96 -4.86 9.49 3.54
CA CYS A 96 -4.65 8.06 3.79
C CYS A 96 -5.28 7.19 2.70
N ARG A 97 -6.40 7.61 2.12
CA ARG A 97 -7.05 6.90 1.01
C ARG A 97 -6.14 6.75 -0.21
N LEU A 98 -5.32 7.75 -0.49
CA LEU A 98 -4.39 7.71 -1.63
C LEU A 98 -3.33 6.63 -1.46
N PHE A 99 -2.85 6.41 -0.24
CA PHE A 99 -1.91 5.32 0.06
C PHE A 99 -2.60 3.95 -0.07
N CYS A 100 -3.84 3.84 0.39
CA CYS A 100 -4.63 2.63 0.19
C CYS A 100 -4.88 2.34 -1.30
N ASP A 101 -5.19 3.37 -2.11
CA ASP A 101 -5.41 3.22 -3.55
C ASP A 101 -4.11 2.85 -4.28
N ALA A 102 -2.97 3.37 -3.82
CA ALA A 102 -1.64 3.00 -4.34
C ALA A 102 -1.33 1.50 -4.18
N ASP A 103 -1.85 0.84 -3.15
CA ASP A 103 -1.71 -0.61 -2.99
C ASP A 103 -2.39 -1.38 -4.12
N ASN A 104 -3.57 -0.92 -4.59
CA ASN A 104 -4.27 -1.55 -5.71
C ASN A 104 -3.44 -1.47 -7.00
N VAL A 105 -2.79 -0.35 -7.25
CA VAL A 105 -1.89 -0.17 -8.40
C VAL A 105 -0.63 -1.01 -8.23
N THR A 106 -0.04 -1.02 -7.03
CA THR A 106 1.21 -1.74 -6.74
C THR A 106 1.05 -3.25 -6.91
N TYR A 107 -0.01 -3.82 -6.37
CA TYR A 107 -0.22 -5.27 -6.29
C TYR A 107 -1.18 -5.81 -7.34
N GLY A 108 -2.01 -4.97 -7.93
CA GLY A 108 -2.95 -5.37 -8.99
C GLY A 108 -2.24 -5.79 -10.28
N GLY A 109 -2.80 -6.77 -10.99
CA GLY A 109 -2.31 -7.16 -12.31
C GLY A 109 -0.98 -7.92 -12.36
N LEU A 110 -0.40 -8.30 -11.22
CA LEU A 110 0.78 -9.18 -11.19
C LEU A 110 0.43 -10.56 -11.76
N ARG A 111 1.38 -11.22 -12.42
CA ARG A 111 1.16 -12.48 -13.13
C ARG A 111 1.19 -13.69 -12.21
N LYS A 112 2.09 -13.68 -11.21
CA LYS A 112 2.33 -14.81 -10.30
C LYS A 112 1.70 -14.65 -8.94
N ILE A 113 1.24 -13.44 -8.61
CA ILE A 113 0.60 -13.12 -7.33
C ILE A 113 -0.71 -12.41 -7.60
N GLY A 114 -1.78 -12.88 -6.95
CA GLY A 114 -3.05 -12.19 -6.85
C GLY A 114 -3.13 -11.42 -5.55
N PHE A 115 -3.83 -10.29 -5.57
CA PHE A 115 -4.09 -9.44 -4.43
C PHE A 115 -5.57 -9.10 -4.35
N SER A 116 -6.14 -9.23 -3.17
CA SER A 116 -7.48 -8.76 -2.87
C SER A 116 -7.57 -8.21 -1.45
N ARG A 117 -8.51 -7.32 -1.23
CA ARG A 117 -8.89 -6.81 0.08
C ARG A 117 -10.33 -6.33 0.05
N THR A 118 -11.01 -6.33 1.17
CA THR A 118 -12.40 -5.86 1.28
C THR A 118 -12.51 -4.55 2.03
N LYS A 119 -11.55 -4.23 2.90
CA LYS A 119 -11.59 -3.04 3.75
C LYS A 119 -10.21 -2.48 4.06
N THR A 120 -10.15 -1.18 4.39
CA THR A 120 -8.92 -0.50 4.82
C THR A 120 -9.17 0.54 5.88
N LEU A 121 -8.14 0.79 6.71
CA LEU A 121 -8.14 1.87 7.70
C LEU A 121 -8.38 3.24 7.07
N GLY A 122 -7.81 3.51 5.89
CA GLY A 122 -7.97 4.78 5.19
C GLY A 122 -9.39 5.07 4.73
N TYR A 123 -10.23 4.05 4.60
CA TYR A 123 -11.65 4.15 4.27
C TYR A 123 -12.55 3.99 5.51
N GLY A 124 -11.98 4.06 6.70
CA GLY A 124 -12.73 4.09 7.96
C GLY A 124 -13.03 2.72 8.56
N ALA A 125 -12.41 1.65 8.05
CA ALA A 125 -12.55 0.32 8.64
C ALA A 125 -11.65 0.15 9.88
N ASP A 126 -11.86 -0.94 10.60
CA ASP A 126 -11.11 -1.32 11.80
C ASP A 126 -9.72 -1.91 11.50
N CYS A 127 -9.50 -2.35 10.26
CA CYS A 127 -8.22 -2.90 9.79
C CYS A 127 -8.12 -2.84 8.27
N CYS A 128 -6.93 -3.16 7.73
CA CYS A 128 -6.77 -3.53 6.33
C CYS A 128 -6.61 -5.04 6.24
N ASP A 129 -7.41 -5.69 5.41
CA ASP A 129 -7.45 -7.14 5.23
C ASP A 129 -6.78 -7.55 3.90
N PHE A 130 -5.47 -7.61 3.88
CA PHE A 130 -4.72 -8.00 2.68
C PHE A 130 -4.71 -9.51 2.51
N HIS A 131 -5.16 -9.96 1.36
CA HIS A 131 -5.09 -11.36 0.94
C HIS A 131 -4.25 -11.47 -0.34
N PHE A 132 -3.17 -12.21 -0.26
CA PHE A 132 -2.30 -12.52 -1.38
C PHE A 132 -2.38 -14.03 -1.69
N PHE A 133 -2.44 -14.36 -2.96
CA PHE A 133 -2.51 -15.75 -3.40
C PHE A 133 -1.63 -15.98 -4.63
N ARG A 134 -1.16 -17.20 -4.76
CA ARG A 134 -0.41 -17.66 -5.93
C ARG A 134 -1.35 -17.84 -7.11
N LYS A 135 -0.97 -17.27 -8.23
CA LYS A 135 -1.63 -17.50 -9.54
C LYS A 135 -0.99 -18.65 -10.29
#